data_604838892ac8107321dc43daf1d15e18
#
_entry.id   604838892ac8107321dc43daf1d15e18
#
_cell.length_a   1.000
_cell.length_b   1.000
_cell.length_c   1.000
_cell.angle_alpha   90.00
_cell.angle_beta   90.00
_cell.angle_gamma   90.00
#
_symmetry.space_group_name_H-M   'P 1'
#
loop_
_entity.id
_entity.type
_entity.pdbx_description
1 polymer ?
#
loop_
_entity_poly.entity_id
_entity_poly.type
_entity_poly.pdbx_seq_one_letter_code
_entity_poly.pdbx_strand_id
1 'polypeptide(L)'
;MLQKLKNSNIMDNEIKELMISADKVAHVQLGNPLEHALLVLIKSGYSAIPVLDSSYKLHGQISKALILDSILGLERFELERLNEQRVEDVMEEKIPWINKNSTFSRALAMSINHPFICILDDDRSFIGILTRRSILALINRYLQK
;
A
#
# COMPACT_ATOMS: atom_id res chain seq x y z
N MET A 1 22.20 14.62 15.49
CA MET A 1 21.42 13.72 14.63
C MET A 1 20.60 14.47 13.58
N LEU A 2 19.73 15.40 13.99
CA LEU A 2 18.91 16.16 13.03
C LEU A 2 19.75 16.92 12.01
N GLN A 3 20.86 17.51 12.45
CA GLN A 3 21.77 18.24 11.56
C GLN A 3 22.40 17.29 10.53
N LYS A 4 22.76 16.07 10.94
CA LYS A 4 23.31 15.06 10.04
C LYS A 4 22.32 14.69 8.95
N LEU A 5 21.04 14.54 9.29
CA LEU A 5 20.01 14.24 8.31
C LEU A 5 19.80 15.40 7.33
N LYS A 6 19.79 16.64 7.84
CA LYS A 6 19.62 17.83 7.00
C LYS A 6 20.76 18.02 6.01
N ASN A 7 21.99 17.67 6.40
CA ASN A 7 23.17 17.89 5.60
C ASN A 7 23.52 16.70 4.68
N SER A 8 22.77 15.60 4.75
CA SER A 8 23.14 14.36 4.07
C SER A 8 22.52 14.20 2.69
N ASN A 9 21.76 15.15 2.21
CA ASN A 9 21.00 15.06 0.95
C ASN A 9 19.92 13.99 0.94
N ILE A 10 19.61 13.40 2.11
CA ILE A 10 18.57 12.39 2.20
C ILE A 10 17.22 12.94 1.73
N MET A 11 16.98 14.23 2.02
CA MET A 11 15.70 14.88 1.68
C MET A 11 15.57 15.16 0.17
N ASP A 12 16.68 15.06 -0.57
CA ASP A 12 16.72 15.27 -2.01
C ASP A 12 16.51 13.98 -2.78
N ASN A 13 16.45 12.83 -2.10
CA ASN A 13 16.20 11.57 -2.77
C ASN A 13 14.82 11.56 -3.40
N GLU A 14 14.75 11.06 -4.62
CA GLU A 14 13.50 10.94 -5.32
C GLU A 14 12.75 9.71 -4.83
N ILE A 15 11.46 9.86 -4.65
CA ILE A 15 10.57 8.79 -4.21
C ILE A 15 10.68 7.58 -5.13
N LYS A 16 10.75 7.80 -6.43
CA LYS A 16 10.79 6.71 -7.41
C LYS A 16 12.03 5.83 -7.31
N GLU A 17 13.12 6.33 -6.72
CA GLU A 17 14.32 5.51 -6.48
C GLU A 17 14.11 4.49 -5.37
N LEU A 18 13.23 4.80 -4.44
CA LEU A 18 12.90 3.92 -3.30
C LEU A 18 11.67 3.06 -3.56
N MET A 19 10.92 3.39 -4.60
CA MET A 19 9.65 2.76 -4.89
C MET A 19 9.81 1.30 -5.30
N ILE A 20 8.88 0.47 -4.82
CA ILE A 20 8.70 -0.88 -5.36
C ILE A 20 7.70 -0.72 -6.51
N SER A 21 8.11 -1.07 -7.72
CA SER A 21 7.28 -0.84 -8.91
C SER A 21 6.04 -1.74 -8.92
N ALA A 22 4.98 -1.26 -9.58
CA ALA A 22 3.67 -1.90 -9.58
C ALA A 22 3.71 -3.37 -10.03
N ASP A 23 4.59 -3.73 -10.96
CA ASP A 23 4.72 -5.10 -11.46
C ASP A 23 5.25 -6.08 -10.39
N LYS A 24 5.81 -5.56 -9.30
CA LYS A 24 6.31 -6.36 -8.17
C LYS A 24 5.41 -6.32 -6.96
N VAL A 25 4.31 -5.58 -7.03
CA VAL A 25 3.39 -5.38 -5.90
C VAL A 25 2.17 -6.25 -6.07
N ALA A 26 1.88 -7.06 -5.05
CA ALA A 26 0.63 -7.82 -5.02
C ALA A 26 -0.56 -6.86 -5.01
N HIS A 27 -1.55 -7.13 -5.83
CA HIS A 27 -2.76 -6.32 -5.91
C HIS A 27 -3.92 -7.16 -6.42
N VAL A 28 -5.12 -6.61 -6.33
CA VAL A 28 -6.33 -7.22 -6.90
C VAL A 28 -7.08 -6.17 -7.71
N GLN A 29 -8.05 -6.61 -8.47
CA GLN A 29 -8.84 -5.74 -9.32
C GLN A 29 -10.29 -5.67 -8.88
N LEU A 30 -10.95 -4.57 -9.21
CA LEU A 30 -12.39 -4.46 -9.04
C LEU A 30 -13.06 -5.68 -9.68
N GLY A 31 -14.09 -6.20 -9.04
CA GLY A 31 -14.81 -7.38 -9.49
C GLY A 31 -14.26 -8.71 -8.99
N ASN A 32 -13.05 -8.73 -8.44
CA ASN A 32 -12.51 -9.96 -7.86
C ASN A 32 -13.31 -10.36 -6.62
N PRO A 33 -13.57 -11.67 -6.43
CA PRO A 33 -14.21 -12.13 -5.19
C PRO A 33 -13.28 -11.96 -3.99
N LEU A 34 -13.85 -11.81 -2.81
CA LEU A 34 -13.06 -11.70 -1.57
C LEU A 34 -12.16 -12.90 -1.36
N GLU A 35 -12.58 -14.09 -1.73
CA GLU A 35 -11.74 -15.29 -1.62
C GLU A 35 -10.43 -15.12 -2.38
N HIS A 36 -10.48 -14.59 -3.60
CA HIS A 36 -9.28 -14.32 -4.38
C HIS A 36 -8.35 -13.34 -3.66
N ALA A 37 -8.92 -12.25 -3.15
CA ALA A 37 -8.13 -11.25 -2.42
C ALA A 37 -7.47 -11.85 -1.17
N LEU A 38 -8.20 -12.67 -0.43
CA LEU A 38 -7.67 -13.33 0.75
C LEU A 38 -6.50 -14.25 0.41
N LEU A 39 -6.62 -15.02 -0.67
CA LEU A 39 -5.54 -15.89 -1.13
C LEU A 39 -4.30 -15.10 -1.54
N VAL A 40 -4.47 -13.98 -2.25
CA VAL A 40 -3.36 -13.11 -2.63
C VAL A 40 -2.67 -12.54 -1.39
N LEU A 41 -3.44 -12.08 -0.40
CA LEU A 41 -2.92 -11.55 0.85
C LEU A 41 -2.13 -12.60 1.62
N ILE A 42 -2.67 -13.82 1.71
CA ILE A 42 -1.98 -14.91 2.42
C ILE A 42 -0.68 -15.28 1.73
N LYS A 43 -0.71 -15.45 0.40
CA LYS A 43 0.48 -15.86 -0.35
C LYS A 43 1.56 -14.80 -0.38
N SER A 44 1.18 -13.53 -0.47
CA SER A 44 2.14 -12.43 -0.50
C SER A 44 2.71 -12.08 0.88
N GLY A 45 1.97 -12.42 1.94
CA GLY A 45 2.35 -12.07 3.30
C GLY A 45 2.01 -10.63 3.69
N TYR A 46 1.43 -9.84 2.78
CA TYR A 46 1.01 -8.47 3.11
C TYR A 46 -0.25 -8.48 3.96
N SER A 47 -0.40 -7.46 4.81
CA SER A 47 -1.63 -7.27 5.58
C SER A 47 -2.70 -6.55 4.77
N ALA A 48 -2.29 -5.79 3.76
CA ALA A 48 -3.17 -5.03 2.87
C ALA A 48 -2.53 -4.91 1.48
N ILE A 49 -3.38 -4.83 0.45
CA ILE A 49 -2.93 -4.68 -0.94
C ILE A 49 -3.84 -3.70 -1.68
N PRO A 50 -3.30 -3.01 -2.71
CA PRO A 50 -4.10 -2.09 -3.52
C PRO A 50 -5.18 -2.80 -4.33
N VAL A 51 -6.27 -2.08 -4.58
CA VAL A 51 -7.34 -2.47 -5.49
C VAL A 51 -7.33 -1.56 -6.70
N LEU A 52 -7.14 -2.12 -7.88
CA LEU A 52 -6.98 -1.39 -9.13
C LEU A 52 -8.11 -1.73 -10.10
N ASP A 53 -8.29 -0.90 -11.12
CA ASP A 53 -9.14 -1.27 -12.25
C ASP A 53 -8.29 -1.79 -13.42
N SER A 54 -8.92 -2.13 -14.53
CA SER A 54 -8.23 -2.68 -15.71
C SER A 54 -7.25 -1.69 -16.35
N SER A 55 -7.39 -0.41 -16.04
CA SER A 55 -6.47 0.65 -16.51
C SER A 55 -5.41 1.00 -15.48
N TYR A 56 -5.26 0.18 -14.45
CA TYR A 56 -4.30 0.40 -13.35
C TYR A 56 -4.56 1.65 -12.53
N LYS A 57 -5.80 2.14 -12.52
CA LYS A 57 -6.17 3.25 -11.64
C LYS A 57 -6.45 2.71 -10.24
N LEU A 58 -6.00 3.45 -9.24
CA LEU A 58 -6.17 3.07 -7.83
C LEU A 58 -7.59 3.40 -7.36
N HIS A 59 -8.27 2.43 -6.78
CA HIS A 59 -9.62 2.61 -6.24
C HIS A 59 -9.68 2.51 -4.73
N GLY A 60 -8.77 1.76 -4.13
CA GLY A 60 -8.78 1.58 -2.70
C GLY A 60 -7.76 0.53 -2.28
N GLN A 61 -7.96 -0.02 -1.10
CA GLN A 61 -7.12 -1.08 -0.59
C GLN A 61 -7.97 -2.08 0.17
N ILE A 62 -7.58 -3.34 0.12
CA ILE A 62 -8.24 -4.42 0.83
C ILE A 62 -7.26 -5.07 1.81
N SER A 63 -7.71 -5.37 3.01
CA SER A 63 -6.88 -5.96 4.05
C SER A 63 -7.48 -7.26 4.57
N LYS A 64 -6.62 -8.09 5.18
CA LYS A 64 -7.10 -9.29 5.87
C LYS A 64 -8.15 -8.94 6.93
N ALA A 65 -7.91 -7.86 7.67
CA ALA A 65 -8.84 -7.44 8.73
C ALA A 65 -10.21 -7.05 8.17
N LEU A 66 -10.25 -6.29 7.07
CA LEU A 66 -11.50 -5.92 6.44
C LEU A 66 -12.28 -7.13 5.94
N ILE A 67 -11.56 -8.08 5.33
CA ILE A 67 -12.19 -9.31 4.81
C ILE A 67 -12.77 -10.12 5.96
N LEU A 68 -11.98 -10.35 7.00
CA LEU A 68 -12.43 -11.14 8.16
C LEU A 68 -13.59 -10.47 8.87
N ASP A 69 -13.54 -9.15 9.02
CA ASP A 69 -14.65 -8.40 9.62
C ASP A 69 -15.94 -8.55 8.80
N SER A 70 -15.82 -8.54 7.47
CA SER A 70 -17.00 -8.62 6.58
C SER A 70 -17.70 -9.98 6.62
N ILE A 71 -16.98 -11.04 6.99
CA ILE A 71 -17.54 -12.40 7.05
C ILE A 71 -17.80 -12.87 8.47
N LEU A 72 -17.54 -12.01 9.46
CA LEU A 72 -17.79 -12.34 10.87
C LEU A 72 -19.28 -12.34 11.14
N GLY A 73 -19.81 -13.51 11.47
CA GLY A 73 -21.19 -13.68 11.91
C GLY A 73 -21.30 -13.58 13.44
N LEU A 74 -22.47 -13.92 13.96
CA LEU A 74 -22.70 -13.84 15.41
C LEU A 74 -21.88 -14.85 16.22
N GLU A 75 -21.64 -16.02 15.64
CA GLU A 75 -20.96 -17.12 16.36
C GLU A 75 -19.73 -17.66 15.64
N ARG A 76 -19.53 -17.33 14.36
CA ARG A 76 -18.42 -17.88 13.58
C ARG A 76 -18.10 -16.97 12.40
N PHE A 77 -16.95 -17.21 11.76
CA PHE A 77 -16.66 -16.66 10.46
C PHE A 77 -17.45 -17.43 9.40
N GLU A 78 -18.21 -16.71 8.61
CA GLU A 78 -19.05 -17.29 7.56
C GLU A 78 -18.27 -17.34 6.25
N LEU A 79 -17.44 -18.38 6.11
CA LEU A 79 -16.51 -18.52 4.98
C LEU A 79 -17.21 -18.56 3.62
N GLU A 80 -18.45 -19.03 3.58
CA GLU A 80 -19.27 -19.04 2.37
C GLU A 80 -19.48 -17.65 1.78
N ARG A 81 -19.40 -16.61 2.60
CA ARG A 81 -19.58 -15.23 2.14
C ARG A 81 -18.38 -14.72 1.32
N LEU A 82 -17.24 -15.38 1.38
CA LEU A 82 -16.06 -15.01 0.60
C LEU A 82 -16.32 -15.05 -0.90
N ASN A 83 -17.23 -15.92 -1.37
CA ASN A 83 -17.59 -16.02 -2.78
C ASN A 83 -18.77 -15.15 -3.17
N GLU A 84 -19.49 -14.60 -2.20
CA GLU A 84 -20.69 -13.79 -2.42
C GLU A 84 -20.38 -12.31 -2.58
N GLN A 85 -19.25 -11.86 -2.06
CA GLN A 85 -18.86 -10.46 -2.04
C GLN A 85 -17.67 -10.20 -2.95
N ARG A 86 -17.59 -8.98 -3.48
CA ARG A 86 -16.48 -8.51 -4.30
C ARG A 86 -15.59 -7.59 -3.47
N VAL A 87 -14.34 -7.40 -3.93
CA VAL A 87 -13.39 -6.54 -3.21
C VAL A 87 -13.92 -5.12 -3.03
N GLU A 88 -14.62 -4.57 -4.02
CA GLU A 88 -15.16 -3.21 -3.94
C GLU A 88 -16.25 -3.05 -2.88
N ASP A 89 -16.91 -4.15 -2.47
CA ASP A 89 -17.93 -4.11 -1.43
C ASP A 89 -17.36 -3.93 -0.04
N VAL A 90 -16.06 -4.20 0.12
CA VAL A 90 -15.40 -4.30 1.43
C VAL A 90 -14.19 -3.39 1.54
N MET A 91 -13.57 -3.01 0.44
CA MET A 91 -12.33 -2.21 0.42
C MET A 91 -12.48 -0.87 1.12
N GLU A 92 -11.35 -0.35 1.58
CA GLU A 92 -11.24 1.02 2.09
C GLU A 92 -10.90 1.94 0.91
N GLU A 93 -11.72 2.98 0.70
CA GLU A 93 -11.53 3.89 -0.43
C GLU A 93 -10.60 5.06 -0.13
N LYS A 94 -10.58 5.51 1.13
CA LYS A 94 -9.71 6.62 1.56
C LYS A 94 -8.39 6.06 2.03
N ILE A 95 -7.42 5.99 1.12
CA ILE A 95 -6.12 5.42 1.43
C ILE A 95 -5.02 6.43 1.16
N PRO A 96 -3.87 6.29 1.84
CA PRO A 96 -2.75 7.22 1.62
C PRO A 96 -2.12 6.98 0.25
N TRP A 97 -1.95 8.07 -0.51
CA TRP A 97 -1.24 8.02 -1.77
C TRP A 97 -0.53 9.35 -2.01
N ILE A 98 0.52 9.32 -2.81
CA ILE A 98 1.26 10.51 -3.21
C ILE A 98 1.56 10.44 -4.70
N ASN A 99 1.77 11.60 -5.31
CA ASN A 99 2.24 11.69 -6.69
C ASN A 99 3.72 11.31 -6.75
N LYS A 100 4.16 10.75 -7.86
CA LYS A 100 5.56 10.34 -8.07
C LYS A 100 6.57 11.47 -7.88
N ASN A 101 6.14 12.73 -8.05
CA ASN A 101 6.99 13.90 -7.88
C ASN A 101 6.91 14.52 -6.48
N SER A 102 6.23 13.87 -5.57
CA SER A 102 6.11 14.33 -4.18
C SER A 102 7.46 14.26 -3.47
N THR A 103 7.57 14.98 -2.35
CA THR A 103 8.83 15.05 -1.61
C THR A 103 9.03 13.85 -0.70
N PHE A 104 10.29 13.51 -0.45
CA PHE A 104 10.65 12.51 0.55
C PHE A 104 10.11 12.90 1.93
N SER A 105 10.15 14.20 2.26
CA SER A 105 9.65 14.70 3.53
C SER A 105 8.18 14.36 3.74
N ARG A 106 7.35 14.52 2.69
CA ARG A 106 5.94 14.16 2.75
C ARG A 106 5.75 12.66 2.94
N ALA A 107 6.51 11.85 2.19
CA ALA A 107 6.45 10.40 2.32
C ALA A 107 6.85 9.95 3.73
N LEU A 108 7.90 10.55 4.28
CA LEU A 108 8.35 10.25 5.64
C LEU A 108 7.24 10.54 6.66
N ALA A 109 6.60 11.70 6.55
CA ALA A 109 5.51 12.08 7.45
C ALA A 109 4.34 11.09 7.37
N MET A 110 3.97 10.68 6.17
CA MET A 110 2.87 9.72 5.96
C MET A 110 3.21 8.33 6.50
N SER A 111 4.48 7.94 6.46
CA SER A 111 4.91 6.62 6.92
C SER A 111 4.76 6.43 8.43
N ILE A 112 4.59 7.51 9.17
CA ILE A 112 4.36 7.42 10.62
C ILE A 112 3.10 6.62 10.93
N ASN A 113 2.05 6.84 10.14
CA ASN A 113 0.76 6.21 10.38
C ASN A 113 0.38 5.12 9.39
N HIS A 114 1.21 4.90 8.36
CA HIS A 114 0.90 3.96 7.30
C HIS A 114 2.11 3.10 6.95
N PRO A 115 1.98 1.78 6.95
CA PRO A 115 3.12 0.89 6.67
C PRO A 115 3.57 0.96 5.21
N PHE A 116 2.70 1.37 4.29
CA PHE A 116 3.07 1.66 2.91
C PHE A 116 2.17 2.76 2.35
N ILE A 117 2.64 3.39 1.29
CA ILE A 117 1.96 4.50 0.64
C ILE A 117 1.93 4.19 -0.86
N CYS A 118 0.75 4.31 -1.48
CA CYS A 118 0.61 4.12 -2.93
C CYS A 118 1.18 5.33 -3.66
N ILE A 119 1.84 5.08 -4.79
CA ILE A 119 2.40 6.13 -5.63
C ILE A 119 1.68 6.13 -6.97
N LEU A 120 1.21 7.30 -7.36
CA LEU A 120 0.48 7.50 -8.62
C LEU A 120 1.25 8.45 -9.53
N ASP A 121 1.10 8.25 -10.83
CA ASP A 121 1.64 9.19 -11.82
C ASP A 121 0.67 10.34 -12.05
N ASP A 122 1.00 11.21 -13.02
CA ASP A 122 0.18 12.39 -13.31
C ASP A 122 -1.19 12.04 -13.90
N ASP A 123 -1.34 10.85 -14.46
CA ASP A 123 -2.62 10.33 -14.96
C ASP A 123 -3.39 9.58 -13.87
N ARG A 124 -2.88 9.60 -12.65
CA ARG A 124 -3.45 8.90 -11.49
C ARG A 124 -3.40 7.38 -11.62
N SER A 125 -2.52 6.87 -12.47
CA SER A 125 -2.27 5.44 -12.57
C SER A 125 -1.35 4.99 -11.43
N PHE A 126 -1.62 3.81 -10.90
CA PHE A 126 -0.80 3.21 -9.86
C PHE A 126 0.52 2.73 -10.45
N ILE A 127 1.63 3.26 -9.94
CA ILE A 127 2.96 2.90 -10.45
C ILE A 127 3.83 2.17 -9.42
N GLY A 128 3.42 2.12 -8.17
CA GLY A 128 4.17 1.40 -7.16
C GLY A 128 3.79 1.79 -5.76
N ILE A 129 4.57 1.30 -4.81
CA ILE A 129 4.41 1.64 -3.39
C ILE A 129 5.74 2.08 -2.80
N LEU A 130 5.65 2.88 -1.76
CA LEU A 130 6.79 3.23 -0.91
C LEU A 130 6.52 2.67 0.47
N THR A 131 7.40 1.81 0.96
CA THR A 131 7.19 1.16 2.26
C THR A 131 7.89 1.92 3.38
N ARG A 132 7.31 1.86 4.57
CA ARG A 132 7.96 2.36 5.79
C ARG A 132 9.34 1.73 5.94
N ARG A 133 9.46 0.45 5.64
CA ARG A 133 10.73 -0.26 5.72
C ARG A 133 11.80 0.38 4.84
N SER A 134 11.48 0.71 3.60
CA SER A 134 12.42 1.35 2.67
C SER A 134 12.86 2.72 3.17
N ILE A 135 11.93 3.48 3.72
CA ILE A 135 12.23 4.80 4.28
C ILE A 135 13.17 4.67 5.48
N LEU A 136 12.85 3.78 6.40
CA LEU A 136 13.68 3.56 7.59
C LEU A 136 15.06 3.03 7.23
N ALA A 137 15.14 2.13 6.25
CA ALA A 137 16.42 1.60 5.78
C ALA A 137 17.30 2.71 5.18
N LEU A 138 16.71 3.62 4.42
CA LEU A 138 17.44 4.76 3.87
C LEU A 138 17.97 5.65 4.97
N ILE A 139 17.15 6.02 5.93
CA ILE A 139 17.55 6.85 7.07
C ILE A 139 18.68 6.18 7.85
N ASN A 140 18.54 4.88 8.12
CA ASN A 140 19.55 4.12 8.84
C ASN A 140 20.89 4.15 8.12
N ARG A 141 20.92 4.00 6.80
CA ARG A 141 22.16 4.08 6.02
C ARG A 141 22.82 5.43 6.16
N TYR A 142 22.07 6.52 6.12
CA TYR A 142 22.62 7.86 6.27
C TYR A 142 23.17 8.10 7.67
N LEU A 143 22.54 7.53 8.69
CA LEU A 143 23.03 7.68 10.07
C LEU A 143 24.28 6.84 10.37
N GLN A 144 24.54 5.80 9.59
CA GLN A 144 25.74 4.95 9.76
C GLN A 144 26.99 5.51 9.10
N LYS A 145 26.85 6.52 8.27
CA LYS A 145 28.01 7.13 7.58
C LYS A 145 28.80 8.08 8.46
#